data_284105fabcc3e61ec957590c080f1ce5
#
_entry.id   284105fabcc3e61ec957590c080f1ce5
#
_cell.length_a   1.000
_cell.length_b   1.000
_cell.length_c   1.000
_cell.angle_alpha   90.00
_cell.angle_beta   90.00
_cell.angle_gamma   90.00
#
_symmetry.space_group_name_H-M   'P 1'
#
loop_
_entity.id
_entity.type
_entity.pdbx_description
1 polymer ?
#
loop_
_entity_poly.entity_id
_entity_poly.type
_entity_poly.pdbx_seq_one_letter_code
_entity_poly.pdbx_strand_id
1 'polypeptide(L)'
;LLRHVLEPLAEAGWETELIQVGGQKIRGCQACYQCFERKDGTCAFQNDAFAEIMPKLLRADAMILGSPTYFTDVSAEMKALLDRAGLVAIANDRAFKGKIGAAVVAVRRGGGTHVYDTINHMFLMNQVIVPGSSYWNLGYGRNKGEVLSDAEGLANMRNLGQVIAWLGAAIAPHREQFPVLKP
;
A
#
# COMPACT_ATOMS: atom_id res chain seq x y z
N LEU A 1 4.29 -0.86 -13.51
CA LEU A 1 4.79 0.00 -12.44
C LEU A 1 5.18 -0.84 -11.21
N LEU A 2 4.27 -1.53 -10.54
CA LEU A 2 4.57 -2.29 -9.30
C LEU A 2 5.73 -3.28 -9.49
N ARG A 3 5.80 -3.99 -10.62
CA ARG A 3 6.92 -4.90 -10.90
C ARG A 3 8.27 -4.20 -10.89
N HIS A 4 8.34 -2.96 -11.39
CA HIS A 4 9.59 -2.16 -11.39
C HIS A 4 9.98 -1.67 -9.99
N VAL A 5 9.03 -1.57 -9.05
CA VAL A 5 9.35 -1.34 -7.62
C VAL A 5 9.83 -2.63 -6.96
N LEU A 6 9.21 -3.77 -7.27
CA LEU A 6 9.54 -5.06 -6.64
C LEU A 6 10.87 -5.64 -7.12
N GLU A 7 11.32 -5.30 -8.34
CA GLU A 7 12.57 -5.81 -8.90
C GLU A 7 13.80 -5.46 -8.04
N PRO A 8 14.09 -4.20 -7.69
CA PRO A 8 15.20 -3.86 -6.80
C PRO A 8 15.06 -4.45 -5.39
N LEU A 9 13.84 -4.66 -4.89
CA LEU A 9 13.61 -5.33 -3.62
C LEU A 9 14.05 -6.80 -3.67
N ALA A 10 13.66 -7.50 -4.75
CA ALA A 10 14.08 -8.88 -4.96
C ALA A 10 15.60 -9.00 -5.13
N GLU A 11 16.23 -8.07 -5.87
CA GLU A 11 17.69 -7.96 -6.01
C GLU A 11 18.39 -7.76 -4.64
N ALA A 12 17.72 -7.06 -3.71
CA ALA A 12 18.19 -6.84 -2.34
C ALA A 12 17.85 -8.00 -1.37
N GLY A 13 17.30 -9.12 -1.87
CA GLY A 13 17.01 -10.31 -1.09
C GLY A 13 15.66 -10.32 -0.38
N TRP A 14 14.73 -9.40 -0.73
CA TRP A 14 13.39 -9.41 -0.18
C TRP A 14 12.52 -10.47 -0.86
N GLU A 15 11.71 -11.16 -0.07
CA GLU A 15 10.59 -11.96 -0.61
C GLU A 15 9.47 -11.00 -1.05
N THR A 16 9.04 -11.11 -2.30
CA THR A 16 8.03 -10.22 -2.87
C THR A 16 6.82 -10.98 -3.38
N GLU A 17 5.63 -10.45 -3.14
CA GLU A 17 4.36 -10.98 -3.65
C GLU A 17 3.56 -9.84 -4.31
N LEU A 18 3.05 -10.09 -5.52
CA LEU A 18 2.17 -9.17 -6.24
C LEU A 18 0.74 -9.70 -6.25
N ILE A 19 -0.18 -8.97 -5.62
CA ILE A 19 -1.59 -9.32 -5.50
C ILE A 19 -2.41 -8.40 -6.41
N GLN A 20 -3.19 -8.99 -7.34
CA GLN A 20 -4.14 -8.26 -8.16
C GLN A 20 -5.44 -8.03 -7.36
N VAL A 21 -5.73 -6.75 -7.06
CA VAL A 21 -6.95 -6.34 -6.34
C VAL A 21 -8.10 -6.02 -7.31
N GLY A 22 -7.77 -5.38 -8.44
CA GLY A 22 -8.75 -4.99 -9.46
C GLY A 22 -9.49 -6.20 -10.03
N GLY A 23 -10.82 -6.11 -10.08
CA GLY A 23 -11.70 -7.19 -10.51
C GLY A 23 -12.02 -8.23 -9.43
N GLN A 24 -11.41 -8.13 -8.24
CA GLN A 24 -11.75 -8.98 -7.10
C GLN A 24 -13.02 -8.48 -6.41
N LYS A 25 -13.79 -9.41 -5.84
CA LYS A 25 -14.92 -9.04 -4.99
C LYS A 25 -14.37 -8.61 -3.62
N ILE A 26 -14.40 -7.31 -3.38
CA ILE A 26 -14.06 -6.70 -2.08
C ILE A 26 -15.18 -5.73 -1.73
N ARG A 27 -15.91 -6.00 -0.66
CA ARG A 27 -16.96 -5.08 -0.21
C ARG A 27 -16.37 -3.93 0.63
N GLY A 28 -17.03 -2.78 0.60
CA GLY A 28 -16.67 -1.64 1.42
C GLY A 28 -16.85 -1.88 2.92
N CYS A 29 -16.16 -1.13 3.74
CA CYS A 29 -16.34 -1.11 5.19
C CYS A 29 -17.75 -0.62 5.54
N GLN A 30 -18.41 -1.29 6.50
CA GLN A 30 -19.74 -0.91 7.00
C GLN A 30 -19.69 -0.22 8.36
N ALA A 31 -18.52 0.14 8.83
CA ALA A 31 -18.32 0.77 10.14
C ALA A 31 -19.03 0.03 11.30
N CYS A 32 -19.08 -1.29 11.23
CA CYS A 32 -19.74 -2.12 12.27
C CYS A 32 -18.91 -2.28 13.55
N TYR A 33 -17.67 -1.82 13.56
CA TYR A 33 -16.72 -1.83 14.66
C TYR A 33 -16.40 -3.20 15.29
N GLN A 34 -16.88 -4.31 14.73
CA GLN A 34 -16.59 -5.65 15.26
C GLN A 34 -15.10 -5.99 15.29
N CYS A 35 -14.27 -5.36 14.43
CA CYS A 35 -12.82 -5.50 14.50
C CYS A 35 -12.22 -4.96 15.82
N PHE A 36 -12.83 -3.95 16.45
CA PHE A 36 -12.43 -3.44 17.76
C PHE A 36 -12.82 -4.34 18.92
N GLU A 37 -13.91 -5.10 18.76
CA GLU A 37 -14.36 -6.08 19.76
C GLU A 37 -13.54 -7.36 19.67
N ARG A 38 -13.33 -7.86 18.44
CA ARG A 38 -12.64 -9.13 18.19
C ARG A 38 -11.13 -9.06 18.41
N LYS A 39 -10.50 -7.99 17.95
CA LYS A 39 -9.04 -7.76 18.04
C LYS A 39 -8.19 -8.96 17.58
N ASP A 40 -8.63 -9.64 16.54
CA ASP A 40 -8.02 -10.84 15.99
C ASP A 40 -7.32 -10.62 14.63
N GLY A 41 -7.16 -9.36 14.23
CA GLY A 41 -6.57 -8.98 12.94
C GLY A 41 -7.50 -9.19 11.75
N THR A 42 -8.78 -9.50 11.97
CA THR A 42 -9.74 -9.81 10.90
C THR A 42 -10.89 -8.81 10.82
N CYS A 43 -11.54 -8.75 9.65
CA CYS A 43 -12.81 -8.08 9.47
C CYS A 43 -13.97 -9.07 9.76
N ALA A 44 -15.11 -8.58 10.20
CA ALA A 44 -16.31 -9.42 10.39
C ALA A 44 -16.80 -10.09 9.09
N PHE A 45 -16.53 -9.45 7.94
CA PHE A 45 -16.88 -9.98 6.63
C PHE A 45 -15.70 -10.77 6.03
N GLN A 46 -15.85 -12.10 5.99
CA GLN A 46 -14.80 -13.05 5.59
C GLN A 46 -15.05 -13.73 4.23
N ASN A 47 -16.14 -13.39 3.54
CA ASN A 47 -16.57 -14.05 2.30
C ASN A 47 -16.18 -13.31 1.02
N ASP A 48 -15.06 -12.60 1.04
CA ASP A 48 -14.50 -11.89 -0.11
C ASP A 48 -12.96 -11.90 -0.07
N ALA A 49 -12.31 -11.39 -1.11
CA ALA A 49 -10.85 -11.41 -1.25
C ALA A 49 -10.09 -10.71 -0.11
N PHE A 50 -10.74 -9.83 0.65
CA PHE A 50 -10.13 -9.19 1.81
C PHE A 50 -9.65 -10.19 2.86
N ALA A 51 -10.37 -11.30 3.05
CA ALA A 51 -10.03 -12.32 4.04
C ALA A 51 -8.65 -12.97 3.77
N GLU A 52 -8.26 -13.06 2.48
CA GLU A 52 -6.96 -13.60 2.08
C GLU A 52 -5.86 -12.54 2.04
N ILE A 53 -6.23 -11.28 1.73
CA ILE A 53 -5.28 -10.17 1.59
C ILE A 53 -4.84 -9.64 2.96
N MET A 54 -5.75 -9.45 3.90
CA MET A 54 -5.43 -8.83 5.20
C MET A 54 -4.34 -9.57 5.99
N PRO A 55 -4.33 -10.90 6.10
CA PRO A 55 -3.24 -11.63 6.77
C PRO A 55 -1.88 -11.40 6.11
N LYS A 56 -1.82 -11.22 4.79
CA LYS A 56 -0.59 -10.92 4.05
C LYS A 56 -0.08 -9.51 4.37
N LEU A 57 -0.96 -8.51 4.41
CA LEU A 57 -0.62 -7.15 4.82
C LEU A 57 -0.10 -7.11 6.27
N LEU A 58 -0.69 -7.91 7.17
CA LEU A 58 -0.23 -8.00 8.56
C LEU A 58 1.17 -8.60 8.69
N ARG A 59 1.53 -9.57 7.85
CA ARG A 59 2.86 -10.20 7.86
C ARG A 59 3.94 -9.40 7.12
N ALA A 60 3.55 -8.63 6.12
CA ALA A 60 4.49 -7.89 5.28
C ALA A 60 5.29 -6.84 6.08
N ASP A 61 6.56 -6.68 5.76
CA ASP A 61 7.42 -5.60 6.26
C ASP A 61 7.20 -4.30 5.51
N ALA A 62 6.83 -4.40 4.23
CA ALA A 62 6.49 -3.27 3.38
C ALA A 62 5.22 -3.54 2.57
N MET A 63 4.42 -2.50 2.35
CA MET A 63 3.18 -2.53 1.58
C MET A 63 3.26 -1.50 0.46
N ILE A 64 3.27 -1.96 -0.80
CA ILE A 64 3.26 -1.07 -1.95
C ILE A 64 1.89 -1.17 -2.60
N LEU A 65 1.07 -0.13 -2.42
CA LEU A 65 -0.30 -0.10 -2.90
C LEU A 65 -0.39 0.65 -4.22
N GLY A 66 -0.86 -0.04 -5.26
CA GLY A 66 -0.97 0.51 -6.60
C GLY A 66 -2.41 0.65 -7.07
N SER A 67 -2.78 1.81 -7.60
CA SER A 67 -4.09 2.05 -8.19
C SER A 67 -4.00 2.82 -9.51
N PRO A 68 -4.88 2.51 -10.49
CA PRO A 68 -5.16 3.47 -11.54
C PRO A 68 -5.92 4.67 -11.00
N THR A 69 -5.85 5.80 -11.72
CA THR A 69 -6.68 6.97 -11.45
C THR A 69 -8.04 6.81 -12.14
N TYR A 70 -9.08 6.55 -11.35
CA TYR A 70 -10.47 6.47 -11.82
C TYR A 70 -11.31 7.60 -11.22
N PHE A 71 -11.85 8.49 -12.10
CA PHE A 71 -12.57 9.68 -11.64
C PHE A 71 -11.82 10.45 -10.55
N THR A 72 -10.52 10.71 -10.80
CA THR A 72 -9.60 11.43 -9.91
C THR A 72 -9.22 10.74 -8.60
N ASP A 73 -9.75 9.57 -8.31
CA ASP A 73 -9.42 8.83 -7.08
C ASP A 73 -8.99 7.37 -7.38
N VAL A 74 -8.72 6.60 -6.34
CA VAL A 74 -8.39 5.18 -6.41
C VAL A 74 -9.55 4.36 -7.01
N SER A 75 -9.27 3.15 -7.50
CA SER A 75 -10.35 2.23 -7.91
C SER A 75 -11.24 1.85 -6.71
N ALA A 76 -12.47 1.45 -7.00
CA ALA A 76 -13.43 1.08 -5.96
C ALA A 76 -12.92 -0.06 -5.07
N GLU A 77 -12.27 -1.07 -5.67
CA GLU A 77 -11.68 -2.19 -4.93
C GLU A 77 -10.53 -1.73 -4.02
N MET A 78 -9.70 -0.81 -4.52
CA MET A 78 -8.63 -0.23 -3.71
C MET A 78 -9.20 0.56 -2.53
N LYS A 79 -10.23 1.38 -2.76
CA LYS A 79 -10.88 2.13 -1.67
C LYS A 79 -11.47 1.19 -0.62
N ALA A 80 -12.15 0.14 -1.05
CA ALA A 80 -12.69 -0.87 -0.13
C ALA A 80 -11.59 -1.58 0.69
N LEU A 81 -10.44 -1.87 0.05
CA LEU A 81 -9.26 -2.42 0.72
C LEU A 81 -8.71 -1.43 1.76
N LEU A 82 -8.48 -0.17 1.37
CA LEU A 82 -7.92 0.87 2.25
C LEU A 82 -8.78 1.07 3.50
N ASP A 83 -10.10 1.22 3.34
CA ASP A 83 -11.03 1.46 4.45
C ASP A 83 -11.05 0.30 5.44
N ARG A 84 -11.07 -0.93 4.93
CA ARG A 84 -11.12 -2.12 5.80
C ARG A 84 -9.77 -2.40 6.44
N ALA A 85 -8.68 -2.38 5.67
CA ALA A 85 -7.35 -2.69 6.18
C ALA A 85 -6.91 -1.64 7.21
N GLY A 86 -7.12 -0.35 6.92
CA GLY A 86 -6.79 0.72 7.84
C GLY A 86 -7.55 0.62 9.16
N LEU A 87 -8.87 0.35 9.10
CA LEU A 87 -9.68 0.23 10.33
C LEU A 87 -9.34 -1.02 11.13
N VAL A 88 -9.13 -2.17 10.47
CA VAL A 88 -8.70 -3.41 11.15
C VAL A 88 -7.34 -3.23 11.80
N ALA A 89 -6.38 -2.58 11.12
CA ALA A 89 -5.07 -2.32 11.70
C ALA A 89 -5.14 -1.41 12.93
N ILE A 90 -5.93 -0.32 12.88
CA ILE A 90 -6.16 0.56 14.04
C ILE A 90 -6.79 -0.21 15.21
N ALA A 91 -7.78 -1.04 14.94
CA ALA A 91 -8.46 -1.85 15.96
C ALA A 91 -7.54 -2.88 16.64
N ASN A 92 -6.44 -3.26 15.98
CA ASN A 92 -5.45 -4.22 16.46
C ASN A 92 -4.12 -3.52 16.79
N ASP A 93 -4.17 -2.53 17.67
CA ASP A 93 -3.03 -1.78 18.22
C ASP A 93 -2.14 -1.16 17.13
N ARG A 94 -2.78 -0.65 16.06
CA ARG A 94 -2.08 -0.11 14.87
C ARG A 94 -1.10 -1.13 14.28
N ALA A 95 -1.59 -2.30 13.93
CA ALA A 95 -0.79 -3.42 13.43
C ALA A 95 0.10 -3.11 12.21
N PHE A 96 -0.10 -1.95 11.56
CA PHE A 96 0.76 -1.46 10.47
C PHE A 96 1.84 -0.47 10.94
N LYS A 97 1.85 -0.06 12.20
CA LYS A 97 2.84 0.90 12.72
C LYS A 97 4.27 0.44 12.46
N GLY A 98 5.12 1.37 12.04
CA GLY A 98 6.54 1.10 11.77
C GLY A 98 6.82 0.24 10.54
N LYS A 99 5.80 -0.26 9.81
CA LYS A 99 5.98 -0.86 8.48
C LYS A 99 6.33 0.22 7.46
N ILE A 100 6.87 -0.17 6.32
CA ILE A 100 7.11 0.74 5.20
C ILE A 100 5.89 0.69 4.27
N GLY A 101 5.44 1.85 3.79
CA GLY A 101 4.33 1.95 2.84
C GLY A 101 4.66 2.86 1.68
N ALA A 102 4.24 2.50 0.47
CA ALA A 102 4.38 3.35 -0.70
C ALA A 102 3.16 3.29 -1.60
N ALA A 103 2.74 4.45 -2.10
CA ALA A 103 1.70 4.57 -3.11
C ALA A 103 2.32 4.59 -4.51
N VAL A 104 1.71 3.88 -5.46
CA VAL A 104 2.08 3.86 -6.89
C VAL A 104 0.83 4.08 -7.72
N VAL A 105 0.87 5.01 -8.66
CA VAL A 105 -0.32 5.42 -9.41
C VAL A 105 -0.09 5.33 -10.91
N ALA A 106 -1.02 4.68 -11.60
CA ALA A 106 -1.11 4.76 -13.06
C ALA A 106 -2.13 5.84 -13.43
N VAL A 107 -1.73 6.80 -14.25
CA VAL A 107 -2.57 7.94 -14.60
C VAL A 107 -2.47 8.26 -16.09
N ARG A 108 -3.62 8.59 -16.70
CA ARG A 108 -3.65 9.02 -18.10
C ARG A 108 -3.10 10.44 -18.26
N ARG A 109 -3.50 11.38 -17.38
CA ARG A 109 -3.17 12.81 -17.49
C ARG A 109 -3.23 13.56 -16.15
N GLY A 110 -4.40 13.65 -15.51
CA GLY A 110 -4.63 14.41 -14.29
C GLY A 110 -5.21 13.55 -13.16
N GLY A 111 -5.18 14.07 -11.93
CA GLY A 111 -5.75 13.40 -10.75
C GLY A 111 -4.82 12.39 -10.05
N GLY A 112 -3.63 12.11 -10.60
CA GLY A 112 -2.71 11.13 -10.01
C GLY A 112 -2.22 11.49 -8.62
N THR A 113 -1.96 12.76 -8.34
CA THR A 113 -1.54 13.21 -6.99
C THR A 113 -2.64 13.03 -5.97
N HIS A 114 -3.92 13.22 -6.34
CA HIS A 114 -5.03 12.94 -5.44
C HIS A 114 -5.11 11.45 -5.07
N VAL A 115 -4.95 10.55 -6.04
CA VAL A 115 -4.88 9.10 -5.79
C VAL A 115 -3.71 8.75 -4.88
N TYR A 116 -2.55 9.36 -5.12
CA TYR A 116 -1.36 9.20 -4.31
C TYR A 116 -1.61 9.61 -2.86
N ASP A 117 -2.26 10.76 -2.64
CA ASP A 117 -2.61 11.25 -1.32
C ASP A 117 -3.65 10.37 -0.61
N THR A 118 -4.68 9.89 -1.34
CA THR A 118 -5.68 8.98 -0.79
C THR A 118 -5.04 7.73 -0.17
N ILE A 119 -4.07 7.13 -0.86
CA ILE A 119 -3.35 5.95 -0.34
C ILE A 119 -2.48 6.34 0.85
N ASN A 120 -1.73 7.44 0.75
CA ASN A 120 -0.82 7.89 1.80
C ASN A 120 -1.56 8.30 3.09
N HIS A 121 -2.78 8.83 3.01
CA HIS A 121 -3.60 9.11 4.19
C HIS A 121 -3.84 7.85 5.04
N MET A 122 -4.10 6.69 4.40
CA MET A 122 -4.26 5.43 5.12
C MET A 122 -2.94 5.02 5.80
N PHE A 123 -1.82 5.15 5.10
CA PHE A 123 -0.51 4.85 5.67
C PHE A 123 -0.18 5.74 6.87
N LEU A 124 -0.29 7.06 6.71
CA LEU A 124 0.02 8.03 7.77
C LEU A 124 -0.88 7.83 8.99
N MET A 125 -2.19 7.62 8.79
CA MET A 125 -3.12 7.36 9.89
C MET A 125 -2.78 6.08 10.67
N ASN A 126 -2.14 5.10 10.04
CA ASN A 126 -1.70 3.85 10.63
C ASN A 126 -0.24 3.87 11.11
N GLN A 127 0.42 5.03 11.16
CA GLN A 127 1.82 5.19 11.55
C GLN A 127 2.80 4.37 10.71
N VAL A 128 2.48 4.19 9.43
CA VAL A 128 3.35 3.58 8.43
C VAL A 128 4.40 4.60 8.00
N ILE A 129 5.64 4.16 7.81
CA ILE A 129 6.73 5.02 7.34
C ILE A 129 6.63 5.12 5.81
N VAL A 130 6.39 6.31 5.29
CA VAL A 130 6.26 6.57 3.86
C VAL A 130 7.56 7.17 3.33
N PRO A 131 8.36 6.43 2.56
CA PRO A 131 9.57 6.97 1.95
C PRO A 131 9.23 7.85 0.74
N GLY A 132 10.07 8.85 0.50
CA GLY A 132 10.09 9.55 -0.77
C GLY A 132 10.78 8.73 -1.86
N SER A 133 10.74 9.24 -3.10
CA SER A 133 11.49 8.75 -4.25
C SER A 133 12.09 9.95 -5.00
N SER A 134 12.59 9.75 -6.21
CA SER A 134 13.13 10.85 -7.03
C SER A 134 12.06 11.86 -7.45
N TYR A 135 10.80 11.43 -7.53
CA TYR A 135 9.64 12.28 -7.83
C TYR A 135 8.36 11.61 -7.29
N TRP A 136 7.16 12.16 -7.60
CA TRP A 136 5.89 11.49 -7.28
C TRP A 136 5.79 10.13 -7.98
N ASN A 137 5.33 9.10 -7.28
CA ASN A 137 5.25 7.73 -7.80
C ASN A 137 4.10 7.56 -8.79
N LEU A 138 4.15 8.31 -9.87
CA LEU A 138 3.17 8.29 -10.95
C LEU A 138 3.80 7.68 -12.21
N GLY A 139 3.00 6.94 -12.97
CA GLY A 139 3.37 6.49 -14.31
C GLY A 139 2.26 6.88 -15.29
N TYR A 140 2.64 7.48 -16.42
CA TYR A 140 1.73 8.04 -17.40
C TYR A 140 1.47 7.07 -18.55
N GLY A 141 0.21 6.89 -18.91
CA GLY A 141 -0.20 6.11 -20.05
C GLY A 141 -1.72 6.06 -20.19
N ARG A 142 -2.23 6.11 -21.42
CA ARG A 142 -3.66 6.04 -21.74
C ARG A 142 -4.10 4.63 -22.06
N ASN A 143 -3.37 3.96 -22.96
CA ASN A 143 -3.70 2.64 -23.45
C ASN A 143 -2.91 1.58 -22.65
N LYS A 144 -3.37 0.34 -22.74
CA LYS A 144 -2.68 -0.78 -22.10
C LYS A 144 -1.23 -0.88 -22.61
N GLY A 145 -0.28 -0.84 -21.67
CA GLY A 145 1.14 -0.94 -21.96
C GLY A 145 1.84 0.40 -22.21
N GLU A 146 1.17 1.51 -22.52
CA GLU A 146 1.81 2.81 -22.79
C GLU A 146 2.68 3.32 -21.63
N VAL A 147 2.33 3.00 -20.39
CA VAL A 147 3.14 3.34 -19.22
C VAL A 147 4.56 2.79 -19.28
N LEU A 148 4.83 1.79 -20.11
CA LEU A 148 6.18 1.26 -20.34
C LEU A 148 7.05 2.19 -21.17
N SER A 149 6.47 3.19 -21.82
CA SER A 149 7.17 4.25 -22.55
C SER A 149 7.48 5.48 -21.68
N ASP A 150 6.96 5.52 -20.45
CA ASP A 150 7.26 6.56 -19.46
C ASP A 150 8.57 6.25 -18.74
N ALA A 151 9.69 6.60 -19.38
CA ALA A 151 11.02 6.29 -18.89
C ALA A 151 11.30 6.93 -17.50
N GLU A 152 10.81 8.17 -17.28
CA GLU A 152 10.95 8.86 -15.98
C GLU A 152 10.15 8.13 -14.90
N GLY A 153 8.88 7.81 -15.17
CA GLY A 153 8.03 7.08 -14.24
C GLY A 153 8.61 5.71 -13.88
N LEU A 154 9.15 4.95 -14.86
CA LEU A 154 9.77 3.66 -14.59
C LEU A 154 11.07 3.79 -13.77
N ALA A 155 11.92 4.79 -14.07
CA ALA A 155 13.14 5.08 -13.31
C ALA A 155 12.78 5.45 -11.85
N ASN A 156 11.73 6.26 -11.65
CA ASN A 156 11.22 6.60 -10.33
C ASN A 156 10.73 5.37 -9.55
N MET A 157 10.03 4.41 -10.21
CA MET A 157 9.62 3.15 -9.57
C MET A 157 10.83 2.32 -9.09
N ARG A 158 11.87 2.22 -9.91
CA ARG A 158 13.11 1.51 -9.51
C ARG A 158 13.79 2.20 -8.34
N ASN A 159 13.89 3.53 -8.37
CA ASN A 159 14.44 4.32 -7.27
C ASN A 159 13.63 4.10 -5.98
N LEU A 160 12.30 4.11 -6.06
CA LEU A 160 11.42 3.81 -4.91
C LEU A 160 11.75 2.44 -4.29
N GLY A 161 11.90 1.39 -5.10
CA GLY A 161 12.28 0.06 -4.63
C GLY A 161 13.63 0.05 -3.92
N GLN A 162 14.63 0.76 -4.47
CA GLN A 162 15.95 0.91 -3.85
C GLN A 162 15.89 1.65 -2.51
N VAL A 163 15.11 2.73 -2.43
CA VAL A 163 14.91 3.48 -1.18
C VAL A 163 14.20 2.63 -0.13
N ILE A 164 13.19 1.84 -0.52
CA ILE A 164 12.50 0.92 0.40
C ILE A 164 13.47 -0.15 0.91
N ALA A 165 14.31 -0.74 0.05
CA ALA A 165 15.31 -1.72 0.45
C ALA A 165 16.31 -1.15 1.46
N TRP A 166 16.85 0.05 1.17
CA TRP A 166 17.75 0.77 2.06
C TRP A 166 17.09 1.09 3.41
N LEU A 167 15.87 1.66 3.38
CA LEU A 167 15.13 2.02 4.58
C LEU A 167 14.82 0.79 5.43
N GLY A 168 14.40 -0.31 4.80
CA GLY A 168 14.12 -1.56 5.50
C GLY A 168 15.34 -2.10 6.24
N ALA A 169 16.50 -2.08 5.61
CA ALA A 169 17.76 -2.46 6.26
C ALA A 169 18.11 -1.51 7.44
N ALA A 170 17.89 -0.21 7.25
CA ALA A 170 18.19 0.80 8.28
C ALA A 170 17.29 0.67 9.51
N ILE A 171 16.00 0.38 9.35
CA ILE A 171 15.04 0.30 10.47
C ILE A 171 14.94 -1.09 11.11
N ALA A 172 15.37 -2.15 10.42
CA ALA A 172 15.24 -3.53 10.90
C ALA A 172 15.78 -3.72 12.32
N PRO A 173 16.98 -3.20 12.71
CA PRO A 173 17.52 -3.36 14.06
C PRO A 173 16.74 -2.62 15.15
N HIS A 174 15.89 -1.65 14.75
CA HIS A 174 15.20 -0.74 15.67
C HIS A 174 13.67 -0.88 15.61
N ARG A 175 13.16 -1.85 14.85
CA ARG A 175 11.71 -2.00 14.63
C ARG A 175 10.91 -2.13 15.92
N GLU A 176 11.41 -2.91 16.89
CA GLU A 176 10.76 -3.11 18.19
C GLU A 176 10.78 -1.85 19.07
N GLN A 177 11.63 -0.88 18.74
CA GLN A 177 11.75 0.40 19.46
C GLN A 177 10.82 1.46 18.88
N PHE A 178 10.00 1.13 17.88
CA PHE A 178 9.07 2.09 17.29
C PHE A 178 8.15 2.67 18.36
N PRO A 179 8.01 4.01 18.45
CA PRO A 179 7.24 4.67 19.50
C PRO A 179 5.79 4.17 19.54
N VAL A 180 5.35 3.75 20.72
CA VAL A 180 3.95 3.35 20.95
C VAL A 180 3.28 4.46 21.76
N LEU A 181 2.10 4.90 21.29
CA LEU A 181 1.27 5.81 22.09
C LEU A 181 0.89 5.08 23.39
N LYS A 182 1.34 5.65 24.49
CA LYS A 182 0.82 5.23 25.80
C LYS A 182 -0.57 5.84 25.97
N PRO A 183 -1.56 5.08 26.43
CA PRO A 183 -2.91 5.58 26.67
C PRO A 183 -2.92 6.66 27.75
#